data_536a0606f234dbb4dcd0315201bec7e7
#
_entry.id   536a0606f234dbb4dcd0315201bec7e7
#
_cell.length_a   1.000
_cell.length_b   1.000
_cell.length_c   1.000
_cell.angle_alpha   90.00
_cell.angle_beta   90.00
_cell.angle_gamma   90.00
#
_symmetry.space_group_name_H-M   'P 1'
#
loop_
_entity.id
_entity.type
_entity.pdbx_description
1 polymer ?
#
loop_
_entity_poly.entity_id
_entity_poly.type
_entity_poly.pdbx_seq_one_letter_code
_entity_poly.pdbx_strand_id
1 'polypeptide(L)'
;MELRPHQEKAVQMLRESLSRGNKRPLLAAPCSFGKTITAAYILNEAYKKGKRGIFICDRVKLVQQTLDSFTNHQMPFGVIQGSHELNDPSKPIQIASVQTLARRKQVEFDIAIVDECHVHYNTVSEYMERFSNVPFIGLSATPYSRGLGRHYDDLLLPITPRQLLDKGYLCPIHYYGGKRPDLSGIRRKRIRTGGSDYDPDSLGEVYEKDKTLTGDIIYNWMQHGENSQTIAFSPSIKHSKYLVEMFNLAGIPAVHIDGYMDDEERQILYEAHDRGEYKILSCSRLLNTGYDAPQVRCLIDCYPTDSKITMVQRYGRIQRTCEGKDYAIVLDHANNVQTHGFIEDILPESLDSGEHRYNEKNLLKKEKTEPKVKECPQCTRQFIGIKCECGYEIPMHERIKTDDQVLKRIDNNYSQTMKSVWLGELYLYAHQKGYSEGWANHKYKAKFGEWPTRTNPVLPSDVSPAVKKWVQHQNIKYSKGKQKYDNRKYLGEAI
;
A
#
# COMPACT_ATOMS: atom_id res chain seq x y z
N MET A 1 0.94 21.70 21.65
CA MET A 1 0.94 20.83 20.44
C MET A 1 -0.12 21.39 19.51
N GLU A 2 0.29 21.96 18.39
CA GLU A 2 -0.60 22.53 17.38
C GLU A 2 -0.83 21.48 16.29
N LEU A 3 -2.10 21.27 15.96
CA LEU A 3 -2.50 20.30 14.92
C LEU A 3 -2.73 21.01 13.57
N ARG A 4 -2.43 20.33 12.48
CA ARG A 4 -2.85 20.77 11.15
C ARG A 4 -4.37 20.61 10.99
N PRO A 5 -5.06 21.39 10.12
CA PRO A 5 -6.52 21.34 10.00
C PRO A 5 -7.11 19.95 9.73
N HIS A 6 -6.40 19.10 8.97
CA HIS A 6 -6.84 17.73 8.72
C HIS A 6 -6.67 16.80 9.94
N GLN A 7 -5.71 17.10 10.83
CA GLN A 7 -5.52 16.38 12.08
C GLN A 7 -6.58 16.78 13.11
N GLU A 8 -6.93 18.08 13.18
CA GLU A 8 -8.05 18.55 13.99
C GLU A 8 -9.36 17.89 13.57
N LYS A 9 -9.63 17.85 12.25
CA LYS A 9 -10.79 17.14 11.69
C LYS A 9 -10.78 15.66 12.07
N ALA A 10 -9.62 14.99 12.04
CA ALA A 10 -9.50 13.60 12.45
C ALA A 10 -9.87 13.41 13.92
N VAL A 11 -9.39 14.26 14.82
CA VAL A 11 -9.71 14.23 16.24
C VAL A 11 -11.21 14.47 16.47
N GLN A 12 -11.82 15.41 15.73
CA GLN A 12 -13.26 15.66 15.79
C GLN A 12 -14.05 14.43 15.35
N MET A 13 -13.72 13.83 14.19
CA MET A 13 -14.40 12.61 13.69
C MET A 13 -14.26 11.43 14.66
N LEU A 14 -13.10 11.29 15.33
CA LEU A 14 -12.90 10.27 16.38
C LEU A 14 -13.81 10.52 17.59
N ARG A 15 -13.92 11.76 18.06
CA ARG A 15 -14.84 12.13 19.17
C ARG A 15 -16.29 11.82 18.80
N GLU A 16 -16.72 12.17 17.60
CA GLU A 16 -18.06 11.88 17.09
C GLU A 16 -18.33 10.38 16.97
N SER A 17 -17.35 9.60 16.46
CA SER A 17 -17.47 8.15 16.37
C SER A 17 -17.62 7.50 17.74
N LEU A 18 -16.76 7.88 18.70
CA LEU A 18 -16.82 7.38 20.08
C LEU A 18 -18.13 7.79 20.78
N SER A 19 -18.65 9.00 20.54
CA SER A 19 -19.93 9.47 21.11
C SER A 19 -21.14 8.70 20.57
N ARG A 20 -21.07 8.16 19.34
CA ARG A 20 -22.06 7.25 18.77
C ARG A 20 -22.01 5.82 19.34
N GLY A 21 -21.08 5.56 20.26
CA GLY A 21 -20.91 4.26 20.91
C GLY A 21 -19.92 3.30 20.25
N ASN A 22 -19.28 3.69 19.13
CA ASN A 22 -18.21 2.90 18.53
C ASN A 22 -17.03 2.80 19.51
N LYS A 23 -16.43 1.63 19.61
CA LYS A 23 -15.30 1.38 20.52
C LYS A 23 -13.98 1.17 19.78
N ARG A 24 -14.04 0.90 18.49
CA ARG A 24 -12.90 0.50 17.68
C ARG A 24 -12.84 1.28 16.36
N PRO A 25 -12.84 2.65 16.39
CA PRO A 25 -12.75 3.43 15.17
C PRO A 25 -11.35 3.29 14.55
N LEU A 26 -11.30 3.19 13.23
CA LEU A 26 -10.07 3.18 12.44
C LEU A 26 -9.92 4.49 11.70
N LEU A 27 -8.84 5.22 11.96
CA LEU A 27 -8.45 6.41 11.25
C LEU A 27 -7.57 6.05 10.06
N ALA A 28 -8.10 6.21 8.85
CA ALA A 28 -7.31 6.13 7.63
C ALA A 28 -6.48 7.41 7.49
N ALA A 29 -5.21 7.29 7.80
CA ALA A 29 -4.24 8.38 7.82
C ALA A 29 -3.18 8.13 6.74
N PRO A 30 -3.27 8.73 5.54
CA PRO A 30 -2.32 8.55 4.44
C PRO A 30 -0.88 8.82 4.85
N CYS A 31 0.08 8.48 3.98
CA CYS A 31 1.48 8.87 4.17
C CYS A 31 1.57 10.39 4.40
N SER A 32 2.51 10.84 5.23
CA SER A 32 2.71 12.25 5.61
C SER A 32 1.52 12.94 6.31
N PHE A 33 0.49 12.19 6.70
CA PHE A 33 -0.63 12.71 7.50
C PHE A 33 -0.17 13.26 8.86
N GLY A 34 0.88 12.71 9.45
CA GLY A 34 1.35 13.00 10.80
C GLY A 34 0.66 12.13 11.87
N LYS A 35 0.55 10.82 11.61
CA LYS A 35 -0.05 9.82 12.51
C LYS A 35 0.46 9.92 13.94
N THR A 36 1.78 9.96 14.11
CA THR A 36 2.44 10.01 15.42
C THR A 36 2.08 11.26 16.22
N ILE A 37 2.06 12.44 15.57
CA ILE A 37 1.67 13.70 16.21
C ILE A 37 0.20 13.67 16.63
N THR A 38 -0.69 13.14 15.76
CA THR A 38 -2.11 13.00 16.08
C THR A 38 -2.34 12.03 17.24
N ALA A 39 -1.62 10.91 17.28
CA ALA A 39 -1.65 9.95 18.38
C ALA A 39 -1.18 10.59 19.69
N ALA A 40 -0.05 11.29 19.66
CA ALA A 40 0.49 11.99 20.83
C ALA A 40 -0.51 13.03 21.36
N TYR A 41 -1.15 13.78 20.47
CA TYR A 41 -2.18 14.74 20.87
C TYR A 41 -3.37 14.05 21.57
N ILE A 42 -3.89 12.96 21.01
CA ILE A 42 -5.02 12.21 21.59
C ILE A 42 -4.68 11.68 22.98
N LEU A 43 -3.48 11.09 23.14
CA LEU A 43 -3.02 10.56 24.42
C LEU A 43 -2.78 11.66 25.45
N ASN A 44 -2.24 12.82 25.02
CA ASN A 44 -2.07 13.98 25.91
C ASN A 44 -3.41 14.53 26.40
N GLU A 45 -4.42 14.63 25.52
CA GLU A 45 -5.76 15.06 25.90
C GLU A 45 -6.44 14.04 26.86
N ALA A 46 -6.18 12.75 26.69
CA ALA A 46 -6.63 11.73 27.64
C ALA A 46 -5.92 11.88 29.01
N TYR A 47 -4.61 12.08 29.00
CA TYR A 47 -3.81 12.32 30.21
C TYR A 47 -4.29 13.55 30.99
N LYS A 48 -4.56 14.68 30.33
CA LYS A 48 -5.13 15.88 30.97
C LYS A 48 -6.46 15.62 31.68
N LYS A 49 -7.19 14.57 31.27
CA LYS A 49 -8.44 14.12 31.89
C LYS A 49 -8.22 13.03 32.95
N GLY A 50 -6.97 12.80 33.39
CA GLY A 50 -6.61 11.78 34.37
C GLY A 50 -6.70 10.34 33.84
N LYS A 51 -6.70 10.14 32.52
CA LYS A 51 -6.80 8.82 31.88
C LYS A 51 -5.42 8.27 31.53
N ARG A 52 -5.29 6.95 31.62
CA ARG A 52 -4.09 6.21 31.20
C ARG A 52 -4.22 5.84 29.73
N GLY A 53 -3.16 6.05 28.95
CA GLY A 53 -3.14 5.75 27.52
C GLY A 53 -2.02 4.80 27.15
N ILE A 54 -2.26 4.00 26.09
CA ILE A 54 -1.23 3.16 25.49
C ILE A 54 -1.14 3.38 23.98
N PHE A 55 0.11 3.53 23.49
CA PHE A 55 0.43 3.51 22.06
C PHE A 55 1.09 2.18 21.72
N ILE A 56 0.47 1.41 20.85
CA ILE A 56 0.92 0.06 20.47
C ILE A 56 1.47 0.10 19.05
N CYS A 57 2.74 -0.30 18.86
CA CYS A 57 3.39 -0.36 17.56
C CYS A 57 4.13 -1.68 17.36
N ASP A 58 4.40 -2.03 16.08
CA ASP A 58 5.02 -3.32 15.71
C ASP A 58 6.53 -3.35 15.94
N ARG A 59 7.25 -2.24 15.70
CA ARG A 59 8.71 -2.26 15.54
C ARG A 59 9.45 -1.36 16.50
N VAL A 60 10.64 -1.84 16.90
CA VAL A 60 11.61 -1.12 17.76
C VAL A 60 11.93 0.28 17.23
N LYS A 61 12.17 0.43 15.90
CA LYS A 61 12.45 1.74 15.30
C LYS A 61 11.27 2.71 15.35
N LEU A 62 10.03 2.21 15.27
CA LEU A 62 8.83 3.04 15.42
C LEU A 62 8.67 3.52 16.87
N VAL A 63 9.09 2.71 17.85
CA VAL A 63 9.17 3.16 19.25
C VAL A 63 10.07 4.37 19.32
N GLN A 64 11.30 4.34 18.78
CA GLN A 64 12.24 5.46 18.86
C GLN A 64 11.68 6.76 18.22
N GLN A 65 11.14 6.68 17.03
CA GLN A 65 10.51 7.86 16.38
C GLN A 65 9.34 8.43 17.19
N THR A 66 8.61 7.53 17.88
CA THR A 66 7.50 7.92 18.76
C THR A 66 8.05 8.59 20.03
N LEU A 67 9.14 8.05 20.61
CA LEU A 67 9.83 8.62 21.76
C LEU A 67 10.27 10.06 21.50
N ASP A 68 10.91 10.31 20.36
CA ASP A 68 11.37 11.65 19.96
C ASP A 68 10.20 12.63 19.91
N SER A 69 9.08 12.22 19.32
CA SER A 69 7.87 13.04 19.26
C SER A 69 7.25 13.32 20.63
N PHE A 70 7.20 12.32 21.51
CA PHE A 70 6.61 12.47 22.86
C PHE A 70 7.53 13.29 23.78
N THR A 71 8.85 13.10 23.67
CA THR A 71 9.85 13.89 24.39
C THR A 71 9.78 15.35 24.03
N ASN A 72 9.72 15.69 22.74
CA ASN A 72 9.59 17.07 22.26
C ASN A 72 8.34 17.77 22.79
N HIS A 73 7.33 17.00 23.22
CA HIS A 73 6.08 17.53 23.79
C HIS A 73 6.00 17.41 25.31
N GLN A 74 7.09 17.03 25.98
CA GLN A 74 7.20 16.93 27.45
C GLN A 74 6.12 16.04 28.10
N MET A 75 5.74 14.96 27.41
CA MET A 75 4.69 14.06 27.91
C MET A 75 5.30 13.03 28.88
N PRO A 76 4.62 12.74 30.02
CA PRO A 76 5.09 11.70 30.94
C PRO A 76 4.76 10.31 30.39
N PHE A 77 5.76 9.61 29.85
CA PHE A 77 5.58 8.28 29.28
C PHE A 77 6.58 7.26 29.81
N GLY A 78 6.21 5.98 29.75
CA GLY A 78 7.05 4.82 29.94
C GLY A 78 7.09 3.96 28.67
N VAL A 79 8.07 3.07 28.57
CA VAL A 79 8.29 2.20 27.40
C VAL A 79 8.16 0.74 27.77
N ILE A 80 7.31 0.00 27.06
CA ILE A 80 7.13 -1.45 27.19
C ILE A 80 7.81 -2.12 25.98
N GLN A 81 9.15 -2.25 26.07
CA GLN A 81 9.97 -2.87 25.03
C GLN A 81 11.19 -3.54 25.62
N GLY A 82 11.19 -4.89 25.66
CA GLY A 82 12.34 -5.65 26.18
C GLY A 82 12.82 -5.12 27.53
N SER A 83 14.14 -4.81 27.61
CA SER A 83 14.81 -4.19 28.74
C SER A 83 15.10 -2.69 28.55
N HIS A 84 14.24 -1.98 27.85
CA HIS A 84 14.41 -0.55 27.56
C HIS A 84 14.60 0.26 28.86
N GLU A 85 15.55 1.19 28.88
CA GLU A 85 15.88 2.01 30.04
C GLU A 85 14.73 2.87 30.58
N LEU A 86 13.82 3.34 29.68
CA LEU A 86 12.63 4.08 30.04
C LEU A 86 11.43 3.17 30.43
N ASN A 87 11.69 1.92 30.83
CA ASN A 87 10.64 1.02 31.26
C ASN A 87 10.13 1.43 32.66
N ASP A 88 9.08 2.23 32.68
CA ASP A 88 8.42 2.71 33.89
C ASP A 88 6.89 2.50 33.79
N PRO A 89 6.35 1.42 34.38
CA PRO A 89 4.90 1.14 34.36
C PRO A 89 4.05 2.13 35.16
N SER A 90 4.65 2.97 36.00
CA SER A 90 3.92 4.00 36.77
C SER A 90 3.47 5.17 35.91
N LYS A 91 4.12 5.41 34.78
CA LYS A 91 3.78 6.50 33.88
C LYS A 91 2.38 6.33 33.28
N PRO A 92 1.61 7.44 33.16
CA PRO A 92 0.23 7.40 32.67
C PRO A 92 0.12 7.06 31.19
N ILE A 93 1.15 7.34 30.40
CA ILE A 93 1.21 6.99 28.99
C ILE A 93 2.27 5.92 28.80
N GLN A 94 1.93 4.86 28.06
CA GLN A 94 2.84 3.77 27.74
C GLN A 94 3.03 3.66 26.23
N ILE A 95 4.27 3.51 25.77
CA ILE A 95 4.62 3.18 24.39
C ILE A 95 5.04 1.71 24.38
N ALA A 96 4.30 0.86 23.68
CA ALA A 96 4.47 -0.58 23.75
C ALA A 96 4.78 -1.22 22.40
N SER A 97 5.78 -2.09 22.33
CA SER A 97 5.91 -3.01 21.21
C SER A 97 4.94 -4.18 21.36
N VAL A 98 4.27 -4.59 20.27
CA VAL A 98 3.34 -5.73 20.26
C VAL A 98 4.00 -6.99 20.81
N GLN A 99 5.28 -7.25 20.46
CA GLN A 99 6.01 -8.46 20.88
C GLN A 99 6.26 -8.50 22.38
N THR A 100 6.55 -7.35 22.99
CA THR A 100 6.75 -7.26 24.44
C THR A 100 5.42 -7.29 25.18
N LEU A 101 4.41 -6.63 24.63
CA LEU A 101 3.05 -6.62 25.17
C LEU A 101 2.47 -8.05 25.27
N ALA A 102 2.74 -8.91 24.28
CA ALA A 102 2.34 -10.32 24.28
C ALA A 102 2.88 -11.12 25.51
N ARG A 103 4.02 -10.69 26.06
CA ARG A 103 4.65 -11.34 27.21
C ARG A 103 4.27 -10.72 28.56
N ARG A 104 3.68 -9.52 28.56
CA ARG A 104 3.29 -8.77 29.76
C ARG A 104 1.77 -8.74 29.89
N LYS A 105 1.22 -9.58 30.77
CA LYS A 105 -0.24 -9.78 30.92
C LYS A 105 -0.99 -8.71 31.70
N GLN A 106 -0.31 -7.73 32.32
CA GLN A 106 -0.93 -6.78 33.26
C GLN A 106 -0.60 -5.32 32.90
N VAL A 107 -1.08 -4.87 31.74
CA VAL A 107 -1.03 -3.45 31.40
C VAL A 107 -2.47 -2.94 31.37
N GLU A 108 -2.78 -1.99 32.24
CA GLU A 108 -4.11 -1.35 32.31
C GLU A 108 -4.06 0.03 31.66
N PHE A 109 -5.09 0.36 30.90
CA PHE A 109 -5.25 1.64 30.21
C PHE A 109 -6.74 1.95 29.97
N ASP A 110 -7.06 3.22 29.82
CA ASP A 110 -8.40 3.72 29.50
C ASP A 110 -8.61 3.99 28.01
N ILE A 111 -7.51 4.07 27.23
CA ILE A 111 -7.52 4.30 25.78
C ILE A 111 -6.29 3.66 25.14
N ALA A 112 -6.47 2.99 24.01
CA ALA A 112 -5.40 2.43 23.23
C ALA A 112 -5.37 3.02 21.81
N ILE A 113 -4.16 3.28 21.31
CA ILE A 113 -3.92 3.62 19.91
C ILE A 113 -3.04 2.53 19.31
N VAL A 114 -3.47 1.96 18.19
CA VAL A 114 -2.76 0.88 17.49
C VAL A 114 -2.24 1.41 16.16
N ASP A 115 -0.92 1.56 16.04
CA ASP A 115 -0.30 1.99 14.80
C ASP A 115 -0.15 0.82 13.82
N GLU A 116 -0.18 1.13 12.52
CA GLU A 116 -0.17 0.17 11.41
C GLU A 116 -1.17 -0.99 11.62
N CYS A 117 -2.37 -0.64 12.10
CA CYS A 117 -3.43 -1.57 12.48
C CYS A 117 -3.95 -2.47 11.34
N HIS A 118 -3.53 -2.20 10.11
CA HIS A 118 -3.76 -3.10 8.97
C HIS A 118 -2.98 -4.42 9.07
N VAL A 119 -1.95 -4.49 9.93
CA VAL A 119 -1.29 -5.74 10.30
C VAL A 119 -2.02 -6.32 11.50
N HIS A 120 -2.56 -7.53 11.32
CA HIS A 120 -3.30 -8.19 12.39
C HIS A 120 -2.34 -8.90 13.37
N TYR A 121 -2.49 -8.60 14.65
CA TYR A 121 -1.78 -9.23 15.76
C TYR A 121 -2.75 -9.86 16.74
N ASN A 122 -2.61 -11.15 17.01
CA ASN A 122 -3.46 -11.86 17.99
C ASN A 122 -3.43 -11.19 19.36
N THR A 123 -2.26 -10.71 19.79
CA THR A 123 -2.10 -9.96 21.05
C THR A 123 -3.03 -8.75 21.11
N VAL A 124 -3.14 -7.97 20.05
CA VAL A 124 -4.02 -6.80 20.01
C VAL A 124 -5.49 -7.24 20.12
N SER A 125 -5.88 -8.32 19.45
CA SER A 125 -7.23 -8.86 19.51
C SER A 125 -7.57 -9.38 20.92
N GLU A 126 -6.66 -10.09 21.58
CA GLU A 126 -6.81 -10.55 22.96
C GLU A 126 -7.02 -9.37 23.94
N TYR A 127 -6.25 -8.28 23.73
CA TYR A 127 -6.45 -7.06 24.53
C TYR A 127 -7.79 -6.37 24.21
N MET A 128 -8.21 -6.32 22.95
CA MET A 128 -9.52 -5.79 22.56
C MET A 128 -10.69 -6.58 23.18
N GLU A 129 -10.57 -7.89 23.29
CA GLU A 129 -11.56 -8.76 23.94
C GLU A 129 -11.57 -8.54 25.45
N ARG A 130 -10.40 -8.55 26.08
CA ARG A 130 -10.24 -8.35 27.52
C ARG A 130 -10.73 -6.97 27.98
N PHE A 131 -10.46 -5.93 27.21
CA PHE A 131 -10.82 -4.55 27.48
C PHE A 131 -11.95 -4.06 26.55
N SER A 132 -13.05 -4.81 26.48
CA SER A 132 -14.16 -4.58 25.53
C SER A 132 -14.79 -3.19 25.63
N ASN A 133 -14.75 -2.55 26.81
CA ASN A 133 -15.27 -1.21 27.05
C ASN A 133 -14.27 -0.08 26.81
N VAL A 134 -12.98 -0.40 26.60
CA VAL A 134 -11.93 0.58 26.34
C VAL A 134 -11.88 0.91 24.84
N PRO A 135 -11.78 2.19 24.46
CA PRO A 135 -11.58 2.57 23.08
C PRO A 135 -10.22 2.10 22.53
N PHE A 136 -10.24 1.44 21.37
CA PHE A 136 -9.06 1.10 20.59
C PHE A 136 -9.11 1.84 19.26
N ILE A 137 -8.28 2.86 19.10
CA ILE A 137 -8.19 3.67 17.90
C ILE A 137 -7.13 3.07 16.98
N GLY A 138 -7.54 2.53 15.83
CA GLY A 138 -6.62 2.05 14.80
C GLY A 138 -6.10 3.19 13.94
N LEU A 139 -4.79 3.22 13.67
CA LEU A 139 -4.16 4.12 12.70
C LEU A 139 -3.58 3.30 11.54
N SER A 140 -3.88 3.68 10.31
CA SER A 140 -3.26 3.06 9.13
C SER A 140 -3.27 3.99 7.92
N ALA A 141 -2.17 4.02 7.17
CA ALA A 141 -2.14 4.62 5.84
C ALA A 141 -2.80 3.71 4.79
N THR A 142 -2.92 2.42 5.08
CA THR A 142 -3.32 1.38 4.13
C THR A 142 -4.36 0.43 4.73
N PRO A 143 -5.57 0.91 5.08
CA PRO A 143 -6.59 0.08 5.73
C PRO A 143 -7.30 -0.86 4.74
N TYR A 144 -6.52 -1.66 3.99
CA TYR A 144 -6.99 -2.55 2.93
C TYR A 144 -6.91 -4.04 3.30
N SER A 145 -6.51 -4.36 4.54
CA SER A 145 -6.32 -5.74 4.96
C SER A 145 -7.65 -6.48 5.06
N ARG A 146 -7.61 -7.76 4.67
CA ARG A 146 -8.77 -8.63 4.74
C ARG A 146 -9.19 -8.88 6.18
N GLY A 147 -10.48 -8.79 6.46
CA GLY A 147 -11.06 -9.05 7.78
C GLY A 147 -10.87 -7.91 8.78
N LEU A 148 -10.40 -6.75 8.34
CA LEU A 148 -10.17 -5.60 9.22
C LEU A 148 -11.46 -5.12 9.91
N GLY A 149 -12.61 -5.25 9.23
CA GLY A 149 -13.94 -4.94 9.78
C GLY A 149 -14.45 -5.91 10.86
N ARG A 150 -13.70 -6.98 11.19
CA ARG A 150 -14.00 -7.82 12.36
C ARG A 150 -13.42 -7.24 13.65
N HIS A 151 -12.40 -6.39 13.51
CA HIS A 151 -11.66 -5.80 14.63
C HIS A 151 -12.01 -4.33 14.84
N TYR A 152 -12.37 -3.62 13.77
CA TYR A 152 -12.70 -2.20 13.78
C TYR A 152 -14.13 -1.98 13.30
N ASP A 153 -14.86 -1.06 13.95
CA ASP A 153 -16.29 -0.85 13.79
C ASP A 153 -16.66 0.40 12.98
N ASP A 154 -15.73 1.35 12.83
CA ASP A 154 -15.95 2.58 12.04
C ASP A 154 -14.69 2.93 11.24
N LEU A 155 -14.85 3.44 10.00
CA LEU A 155 -13.76 3.88 9.14
C LEU A 155 -13.84 5.39 8.95
N LEU A 156 -12.85 6.10 9.47
CA LEU A 156 -12.76 7.55 9.43
C LEU A 156 -11.75 8.03 8.38
N LEU A 157 -12.20 8.85 7.45
CA LEU A 157 -11.42 9.42 6.33
C LEU A 157 -11.40 10.95 6.45
N PRO A 158 -10.52 11.54 7.27
CA PRO A 158 -10.48 13.00 7.44
C PRO A 158 -9.97 13.74 6.21
N ILE A 159 -9.06 13.13 5.47
CA ILE A 159 -8.45 13.68 4.26
C ILE A 159 -8.01 12.56 3.31
N THR A 160 -8.08 12.81 2.01
CA THR A 160 -7.59 11.87 0.99
C THR A 160 -6.13 12.17 0.63
N PRO A 161 -5.36 11.19 0.06
CA PRO A 161 -4.01 11.46 -0.45
C PRO A 161 -3.99 12.59 -1.49
N ARG A 162 -4.99 12.65 -2.38
CA ARG A 162 -5.13 13.72 -3.38
C ARG A 162 -5.27 15.09 -2.71
N GLN A 163 -6.11 15.22 -1.69
CA GLN A 163 -6.26 16.46 -0.94
C GLN A 163 -5.00 16.86 -0.18
N LEU A 164 -4.19 15.90 0.31
CA LEU A 164 -2.88 16.19 0.91
C LEU A 164 -1.90 16.71 -0.14
N LEU A 165 -1.93 16.16 -1.35
CA LEU A 165 -1.15 16.63 -2.48
C LEU A 165 -1.53 18.05 -2.88
N ASP A 166 -2.83 18.34 -3.06
CA ASP A 166 -3.36 19.67 -3.42
C ASP A 166 -3.01 20.74 -2.39
N LYS A 167 -2.83 20.34 -1.13
CA LYS A 167 -2.41 21.24 -0.02
C LYS A 167 -0.89 21.34 0.16
N GLY A 168 -0.09 20.67 -0.68
CA GLY A 168 1.37 20.67 -0.62
C GLY A 168 1.98 19.89 0.56
N TYR A 169 1.21 19.00 1.20
CA TYR A 169 1.73 18.11 2.24
C TYR A 169 2.36 16.83 1.69
N LEU A 170 2.14 16.56 0.40
CA LEU A 170 2.75 15.48 -0.36
C LEU A 170 3.43 16.06 -1.60
N CYS A 171 4.52 15.41 -2.02
CA CYS A 171 5.19 15.67 -3.26
C CYS A 171 4.50 14.92 -4.41
N PRO A 172 4.18 15.54 -5.56
CA PRO A 172 3.62 14.84 -6.71
C PRO A 172 4.60 13.81 -7.27
N ILE A 173 4.09 12.74 -7.87
CA ILE A 173 4.90 11.68 -8.47
C ILE A 173 4.76 11.69 -9.98
N HIS A 174 5.89 11.68 -10.68
CA HIS A 174 5.97 11.36 -12.10
C HIS A 174 6.19 9.85 -12.25
N TYR A 175 5.22 9.17 -12.84
CA TYR A 175 5.26 7.73 -13.02
C TYR A 175 5.76 7.37 -14.41
N TYR A 176 6.70 6.44 -14.48
CA TYR A 176 7.17 5.82 -15.71
C TYR A 176 6.94 4.31 -15.59
N GLY A 177 6.26 3.73 -16.57
CA GLY A 177 5.93 2.31 -16.57
C GLY A 177 6.00 1.70 -17.96
N GLY A 178 6.21 0.39 -18.00
CA GLY A 178 6.28 -0.42 -19.21
C GLY A 178 5.13 -1.43 -19.31
N LYS A 179 5.36 -2.50 -20.09
CA LYS A 179 4.45 -3.63 -20.18
C LYS A 179 4.57 -4.52 -18.94
N ARG A 180 3.47 -5.16 -18.56
CA ARG A 180 3.48 -6.10 -17.43
C ARG A 180 4.27 -7.35 -17.79
N PRO A 181 5.25 -7.78 -16.96
CA PRO A 181 5.92 -9.06 -17.14
C PRO A 181 4.91 -10.23 -16.98
N ASP A 182 5.12 -11.33 -17.72
CA ASP A 182 4.30 -12.54 -17.55
C ASP A 182 4.74 -13.30 -16.30
N LEU A 183 3.95 -13.17 -15.25
CA LEU A 183 4.20 -13.79 -13.94
C LEU A 183 3.39 -15.08 -13.72
N SER A 184 2.84 -15.68 -14.78
CA SER A 184 1.92 -16.84 -14.67
C SER A 184 2.55 -18.07 -14.03
N GLY A 185 3.88 -18.23 -14.11
CA GLY A 185 4.63 -19.36 -13.54
C GLY A 185 5.17 -19.11 -12.12
N ILE A 186 4.95 -17.95 -11.53
CA ILE A 186 5.51 -17.61 -10.23
C ILE A 186 4.68 -18.18 -9.09
N ARG A 187 5.35 -18.83 -8.12
CA ARG A 187 4.71 -19.33 -6.89
C ARG A 187 4.15 -18.17 -6.06
N ARG A 188 3.14 -18.45 -5.25
CA ARG A 188 2.48 -17.49 -4.37
C ARG A 188 2.62 -17.89 -2.90
N LYS A 189 2.80 -16.91 -2.03
CA LYS A 189 2.93 -17.08 -0.58
C LYS A 189 1.89 -16.25 0.14
N ARG A 190 1.36 -16.76 1.26
CA ARG A 190 0.45 -16.00 2.13
C ARG A 190 1.20 -14.82 2.77
N ILE A 191 0.52 -13.67 2.87
CA ILE A 191 1.03 -12.47 3.52
C ILE A 191 0.25 -12.14 4.80
N ARG A 192 0.90 -11.45 5.75
CA ARG A 192 0.31 -11.12 7.08
C ARG A 192 -0.94 -10.25 7.01
N THR A 193 -1.08 -9.43 5.97
CA THR A 193 -2.24 -8.56 5.75
C THR A 193 -3.46 -9.28 5.18
N GLY A 194 -3.38 -10.60 5.08
CA GLY A 194 -4.43 -11.45 4.52
C GLY A 194 -4.40 -11.52 2.99
N GLY A 195 -4.45 -12.73 2.44
CA GLY A 195 -4.33 -12.99 1.01
C GLY A 195 -3.00 -13.63 0.65
N SER A 196 -2.60 -13.53 -0.61
CA SER A 196 -1.33 -14.06 -1.13
C SER A 196 -0.67 -13.05 -2.05
N ASP A 197 0.64 -13.04 -2.05
CA ASP A 197 1.48 -12.27 -2.96
C ASP A 197 2.48 -13.20 -3.64
N TYR A 198 3.25 -12.69 -4.61
CA TYR A 198 4.31 -13.47 -5.25
C TYR A 198 5.34 -13.94 -4.24
N ASP A 199 5.76 -15.21 -4.39
CA ASP A 199 6.87 -15.76 -3.60
C ASP A 199 8.17 -15.13 -4.07
N PRO A 200 8.88 -14.42 -3.19
CA PRO A 200 10.05 -13.65 -3.60
C PRO A 200 11.24 -14.50 -4.04
N ASP A 201 11.36 -15.70 -3.49
CA ASP A 201 12.45 -16.59 -3.89
C ASP A 201 12.21 -17.05 -5.34
N SER A 202 10.95 -17.37 -5.67
CA SER A 202 10.54 -17.71 -7.03
C SER A 202 10.68 -16.52 -8.01
N LEU A 203 10.40 -15.28 -7.57
CA LEU A 203 10.66 -14.08 -8.36
C LEU A 203 12.16 -13.87 -8.56
N GLY A 204 12.95 -14.00 -7.49
CA GLY A 204 14.41 -13.83 -7.54
C GLY A 204 15.06 -14.73 -8.56
N GLU A 205 14.70 -16.03 -8.61
CA GLU A 205 15.23 -16.99 -9.58
C GLU A 205 15.02 -16.56 -11.04
N VAL A 206 13.93 -15.85 -11.32
CA VAL A 206 13.63 -15.39 -12.68
C VAL A 206 14.48 -14.19 -13.04
N TYR A 207 14.53 -13.17 -12.17
CA TYR A 207 15.30 -11.96 -12.41
C TYR A 207 16.83 -12.23 -12.44
N GLU A 208 17.30 -13.27 -11.76
CA GLU A 208 18.70 -13.68 -11.80
C GLU A 208 19.13 -14.32 -13.12
N LYS A 209 18.18 -14.93 -13.83
CA LYS A 209 18.45 -15.62 -15.11
C LYS A 209 18.40 -14.67 -16.30
N ASP A 210 17.66 -13.56 -16.21
CA ASP A 210 17.47 -12.59 -17.27
C ASP A 210 18.26 -11.30 -16.99
N LYS A 211 19.51 -11.26 -17.49
CA LYS A 211 20.41 -10.11 -17.34
C LYS A 211 19.99 -8.87 -18.14
N THR A 212 19.12 -9.02 -19.13
CA THR A 212 18.65 -7.90 -19.96
C THR A 212 17.77 -6.96 -19.14
N LEU A 213 16.97 -7.51 -18.20
CA LEU A 213 16.16 -6.70 -17.28
C LEU A 213 16.97 -5.68 -16.46
N THR A 214 18.19 -6.04 -16.06
CA THR A 214 19.03 -5.12 -15.27
C THR A 214 19.61 -4.01 -16.14
N GLY A 215 19.98 -4.29 -17.38
CA GLY A 215 20.45 -3.27 -18.34
C GLY A 215 19.38 -2.22 -18.59
N ASP A 216 18.12 -2.64 -18.78
CA ASP A 216 16.98 -1.75 -18.98
C ASP A 216 16.72 -0.87 -17.74
N ILE A 217 16.92 -1.39 -16.52
CA ILE A 217 16.74 -0.63 -15.28
C ILE A 217 17.75 0.55 -15.24
N ILE A 218 19.02 0.30 -15.51
CA ILE A 218 20.07 1.33 -15.50
C ILE A 218 19.82 2.35 -16.60
N TYR A 219 19.50 1.89 -17.81
CA TYR A 219 19.18 2.78 -18.93
C TYR A 219 18.00 3.69 -18.60
N ASN A 220 16.88 3.15 -18.10
CA ASN A 220 15.72 3.95 -17.74
C ASN A 220 16.03 4.93 -16.58
N TRP A 221 16.87 4.54 -15.62
CA TRP A 221 17.29 5.46 -14.58
C TRP A 221 18.17 6.60 -15.14
N MET A 222 19.08 6.32 -16.05
CA MET A 222 19.88 7.35 -16.71
C MET A 222 19.01 8.32 -17.53
N GLN A 223 17.93 7.84 -18.14
CA GLN A 223 17.01 8.67 -18.94
C GLN A 223 16.02 9.49 -18.08
N HIS A 224 15.54 8.95 -16.99
CA HIS A 224 14.40 9.50 -16.24
C HIS A 224 14.69 9.74 -14.75
N GLY A 225 15.74 9.18 -14.19
CA GLY A 225 16.06 9.29 -12.76
C GLY A 225 16.73 10.60 -12.36
N GLU A 226 17.09 11.47 -13.34
CA GLU A 226 17.64 12.81 -13.15
C GLU A 226 18.88 12.85 -12.22
N ASN A 227 19.69 11.80 -12.25
CA ASN A 227 20.85 11.63 -11.37
C ASN A 227 20.52 11.88 -9.87
N SER A 228 19.29 11.58 -9.47
CA SER A 228 18.80 11.87 -8.12
C SER A 228 19.03 10.71 -7.14
N GLN A 229 19.02 11.01 -5.84
CA GLN A 229 19.02 9.97 -4.81
C GLN A 229 17.83 9.03 -5.01
N THR A 230 18.11 7.73 -4.99
CA THR A 230 17.18 6.70 -5.44
C THR A 230 17.14 5.53 -4.49
N ILE A 231 15.91 5.04 -4.19
CA ILE A 231 15.68 3.76 -3.54
C ILE A 231 15.27 2.75 -4.61
N ALA A 232 15.91 1.57 -4.63
CA ALA A 232 15.57 0.47 -5.53
C ALA A 232 15.03 -0.73 -4.76
N PHE A 233 13.82 -1.15 -5.10
CA PHE A 233 13.18 -2.36 -4.55
C PHE A 233 13.39 -3.54 -5.49
N SER A 234 14.14 -4.52 -5.04
CA SER A 234 14.49 -5.73 -5.77
C SER A 234 13.73 -6.96 -5.29
N PRO A 235 13.41 -7.92 -6.17
CA PRO A 235 12.69 -9.14 -5.79
C PRO A 235 13.49 -10.07 -4.87
N SER A 236 14.84 -10.07 -4.98
CA SER A 236 15.72 -10.89 -4.13
C SER A 236 16.97 -10.11 -3.69
N ILE A 237 17.63 -10.58 -2.63
CA ILE A 237 18.92 -10.06 -2.17
C ILE A 237 19.96 -10.17 -3.28
N LYS A 238 19.98 -11.30 -3.99
CA LYS A 238 20.95 -11.56 -5.06
C LYS A 238 20.74 -10.61 -6.24
N HIS A 239 19.47 -10.38 -6.67
CA HIS A 239 19.18 -9.39 -7.69
C HIS A 239 19.56 -7.97 -7.23
N SER A 240 19.32 -7.62 -5.97
CA SER A 240 19.70 -6.32 -5.41
C SER A 240 21.23 -6.11 -5.43
N LYS A 241 22.02 -7.12 -5.04
CA LYS A 241 23.47 -7.07 -5.09
C LYS A 241 23.99 -6.95 -6.54
N TYR A 242 23.40 -7.73 -7.45
CA TYR A 242 23.73 -7.65 -8.88
C TYR A 242 23.39 -6.27 -9.48
N LEU A 243 22.24 -5.71 -9.14
CA LEU A 243 21.84 -4.37 -9.57
C LEU A 243 22.84 -3.30 -9.09
N VAL A 244 23.28 -3.39 -7.84
CA VAL A 244 24.31 -2.51 -7.26
C VAL A 244 25.65 -2.63 -7.98
N GLU A 245 26.10 -3.85 -8.26
CA GLU A 245 27.32 -4.09 -9.03
C GLU A 245 27.25 -3.41 -10.41
N MET A 246 26.14 -3.57 -11.11
CA MET A 246 25.95 -2.99 -12.44
C MET A 246 25.87 -1.46 -12.42
N PHE A 247 25.24 -0.84 -11.41
CA PHE A 247 25.26 0.62 -11.24
C PHE A 247 26.70 1.12 -10.98
N ASN A 248 27.45 0.44 -10.11
CA ASN A 248 28.83 0.82 -9.81
C ASN A 248 29.74 0.67 -11.05
N LEU A 249 29.54 -0.37 -11.88
CA LEU A 249 30.25 -0.53 -13.16
C LEU A 249 29.90 0.58 -14.15
N ALA A 250 28.69 1.12 -14.09
CA ALA A 250 28.27 2.28 -14.87
C ALA A 250 28.75 3.63 -14.28
N GLY A 251 29.56 3.62 -13.22
CA GLY A 251 30.09 4.81 -12.56
C GLY A 251 29.08 5.52 -11.66
N ILE A 252 27.99 4.87 -11.29
CA ILE A 252 26.94 5.41 -10.42
C ILE A 252 27.08 4.76 -9.04
N PRO A 253 27.48 5.52 -7.98
CA PRO A 253 27.67 4.97 -6.66
C PRO A 253 26.39 4.33 -6.10
N ALA A 254 26.45 3.04 -5.81
CA ALA A 254 25.32 2.25 -5.34
C ALA A 254 25.72 1.36 -4.19
N VAL A 255 24.77 1.11 -3.25
CA VAL A 255 24.96 0.22 -2.11
C VAL A 255 23.73 -0.65 -1.89
N HIS A 256 23.97 -1.88 -1.43
CA HIS A 256 22.92 -2.83 -1.05
C HIS A 256 22.75 -2.88 0.47
N ILE A 257 21.49 -3.02 0.89
CA ILE A 257 21.14 -3.31 2.29
C ILE A 257 20.16 -4.46 2.38
N ASP A 258 20.28 -5.27 3.41
CA ASP A 258 19.36 -6.37 3.70
C ASP A 258 19.10 -6.57 5.21
N GLY A 259 18.21 -7.51 5.52
CA GLY A 259 17.81 -7.80 6.90
C GLY A 259 18.79 -8.67 7.68
N TYR A 260 19.87 -9.17 7.06
CA TYR A 260 20.89 -9.97 7.69
C TYR A 260 22.09 -9.12 8.18
N MET A 261 22.19 -7.88 7.71
CA MET A 261 23.18 -6.91 8.19
C MET A 261 22.83 -6.46 9.61
N ASP A 262 23.85 -6.12 10.39
CA ASP A 262 23.68 -5.54 11.71
C ASP A 262 23.00 -4.17 11.65
N ASP A 263 22.28 -3.80 12.70
CA ASP A 263 21.55 -2.54 12.76
C ASP A 263 22.48 -1.33 12.64
N GLU A 264 23.70 -1.40 13.22
CA GLU A 264 24.73 -0.35 13.16
C GLU A 264 25.26 -0.20 11.73
N GLU A 265 25.62 -1.30 11.06
CA GLU A 265 26.06 -1.29 9.67
C GLU A 265 25.00 -0.68 8.75
N ARG A 266 23.74 -1.09 8.91
CA ARG A 266 22.64 -0.50 8.13
C ARG A 266 22.47 0.99 8.38
N GLN A 267 22.63 1.44 9.63
CA GLN A 267 22.49 2.85 9.97
C GLN A 267 23.59 3.68 9.30
N ILE A 268 24.83 3.21 9.29
CA ILE A 268 25.95 3.86 8.59
C ILE A 268 25.64 4.02 7.09
N LEU A 269 25.10 2.96 6.46
CA LEU A 269 24.75 3.01 5.03
C LEU A 269 23.56 3.93 4.73
N TYR A 270 22.57 4.01 5.64
CA TYR A 270 21.49 5.00 5.52
C TYR A 270 22.03 6.41 5.57
N GLU A 271 22.89 6.72 6.55
CA GLU A 271 23.49 8.04 6.70
C GLU A 271 24.39 8.41 5.51
N ALA A 272 25.16 7.46 4.98
CA ALA A 272 26.00 7.66 3.79
C ALA A 272 25.10 7.97 2.55
N HIS A 273 23.98 7.25 2.41
CA HIS A 273 23.01 7.56 1.35
C HIS A 273 22.38 8.94 1.58
N ASP A 274 22.02 9.31 2.80
CA ASP A 274 21.46 10.61 3.14
C ASP A 274 22.42 11.75 2.85
N ARG A 275 23.73 11.56 3.06
CA ARG A 275 24.79 12.52 2.68
C ARG A 275 25.07 12.56 1.16
N GLY A 276 24.45 11.66 0.37
CA GLY A 276 24.65 11.59 -1.07
C GLY A 276 25.92 10.87 -1.53
N GLU A 277 26.60 10.15 -0.65
CA GLU A 277 27.78 9.33 -1.00
C GLU A 277 27.41 8.19 -1.94
N TYR A 278 26.21 7.65 -1.76
CA TYR A 278 25.57 6.72 -2.69
C TYR A 278 24.37 7.36 -3.36
N LYS A 279 24.24 7.18 -4.67
CA LYS A 279 23.06 7.59 -5.44
C LYS A 279 21.93 6.58 -5.33
N ILE A 280 22.28 5.30 -5.30
CA ILE A 280 21.32 4.19 -5.29
C ILE A 280 21.43 3.42 -4.00
N LEU A 281 20.34 3.33 -3.25
CA LEU A 281 20.18 2.44 -2.11
C LEU A 281 19.26 1.29 -2.53
N SER A 282 19.83 0.12 -2.79
CA SER A 282 19.07 -1.05 -3.24
C SER A 282 18.78 -2.01 -2.10
N CYS A 283 17.58 -2.53 -2.03
CA CYS A 283 17.17 -3.50 -1.02
C CYS A 283 16.20 -4.55 -1.54
N SER A 284 16.10 -5.65 -0.79
CA SER A 284 15.01 -6.60 -0.93
C SER A 284 14.16 -6.58 0.34
N ARG A 285 12.92 -6.07 0.25
CA ARG A 285 11.88 -6.03 1.30
C ARG A 285 12.16 -5.18 2.54
N LEU A 286 13.38 -4.76 2.80
CA LEU A 286 13.76 -4.12 4.07
C LEU A 286 13.13 -2.72 4.22
N LEU A 287 13.14 -1.92 3.16
CA LEU A 287 12.68 -0.52 3.18
C LEU A 287 11.15 -0.35 3.11
N ASN A 288 10.39 -1.42 3.16
CA ASN A 288 8.92 -1.30 3.24
C ASN A 288 8.50 -0.53 4.52
N THR A 289 9.36 -0.50 5.54
CA THR A 289 9.08 0.18 6.81
C THR A 289 10.38 0.70 7.45
N GLY A 290 10.33 1.91 8.03
CA GLY A 290 11.34 2.40 8.98
C GLY A 290 12.45 3.30 8.47
N TYR A 291 12.72 3.40 7.15
CA TYR A 291 13.67 4.38 6.61
C TYR A 291 12.95 5.67 6.24
N ASP A 292 13.38 6.77 6.81
CA ASP A 292 12.85 8.11 6.55
C ASP A 292 13.87 8.93 5.78
N ALA A 293 13.66 9.14 4.50
CA ALA A 293 14.56 9.88 3.62
C ALA A 293 13.74 10.82 2.71
N PRO A 294 13.32 11.98 3.22
CA PRO A 294 12.52 12.95 2.45
C PRO A 294 13.22 13.43 1.17
N GLN A 295 14.55 13.52 1.16
CA GLN A 295 15.39 13.94 0.04
C GLN A 295 15.39 12.96 -1.13
N VAL A 296 15.04 11.68 -0.92
CA VAL A 296 14.97 10.69 -2.00
C VAL A 296 13.91 11.10 -3.00
N ARG A 297 14.34 11.34 -4.24
CA ARG A 297 13.47 11.79 -5.32
C ARG A 297 13.01 10.63 -6.21
N CYS A 298 13.84 9.63 -6.45
CA CYS A 298 13.54 8.54 -7.37
C CYS A 298 13.32 7.21 -6.64
N LEU A 299 12.41 6.40 -7.17
CA LEU A 299 12.16 5.03 -6.74
C LEU A 299 12.16 4.11 -7.95
N ILE A 300 12.98 3.08 -7.91
CA ILE A 300 12.99 1.98 -8.87
C ILE A 300 12.22 0.80 -8.25
N ASP A 301 11.10 0.40 -8.85
CA ASP A 301 10.35 -0.77 -8.40
C ASP A 301 10.49 -1.93 -9.37
N CYS A 302 11.32 -2.90 -9.00
CA CYS A 302 11.53 -4.15 -9.74
C CYS A 302 10.76 -5.32 -9.10
N TYR A 303 9.94 -5.06 -8.09
CA TYR A 303 9.27 -6.10 -7.33
C TYR A 303 7.75 -6.09 -7.55
N PRO A 304 7.22 -6.91 -8.47
CA PRO A 304 5.80 -7.06 -8.67
C PRO A 304 5.09 -7.49 -7.38
N THR A 305 3.96 -6.88 -7.11
CA THR A 305 3.14 -7.22 -5.92
C THR A 305 1.65 -7.19 -6.26
N ASP A 306 0.88 -8.12 -5.69
CA ASP A 306 -0.59 -8.08 -5.70
C ASP A 306 -1.14 -7.31 -4.48
N SER A 307 -0.26 -6.83 -3.61
CA SER A 307 -0.62 -6.10 -2.39
C SER A 307 -0.59 -4.59 -2.62
N LYS A 308 -1.78 -3.97 -2.65
CA LYS A 308 -1.90 -2.49 -2.63
C LYS A 308 -1.18 -1.86 -1.44
N ILE A 309 -1.23 -2.53 -0.28
CA ILE A 309 -0.56 -2.09 0.95
C ILE A 309 0.94 -1.94 0.70
N THR A 310 1.56 -2.98 0.12
CA THR A 310 2.99 -3.00 -0.17
C THR A 310 3.37 -1.87 -1.13
N MET A 311 2.62 -1.69 -2.22
CA MET A 311 2.86 -0.61 -3.19
C MET A 311 2.74 0.78 -2.54
N VAL A 312 1.63 1.05 -1.82
CA VAL A 312 1.42 2.36 -1.17
C VAL A 312 2.51 2.65 -0.14
N GLN A 313 2.94 1.65 0.62
CA GLN A 313 4.03 1.83 1.60
C GLN A 313 5.38 2.14 0.94
N ARG A 314 5.71 1.50 -0.21
CA ARG A 314 6.94 1.79 -0.96
C ARG A 314 6.91 3.19 -1.55
N TYR A 315 5.88 3.50 -2.33
CA TYR A 315 5.79 4.77 -3.07
C TYR A 315 5.58 5.97 -2.14
N GLY A 316 4.88 5.77 -1.03
CA GLY A 316 4.73 6.79 0.02
C GLY A 316 6.04 7.24 0.67
N ARG A 317 7.16 6.50 0.48
CA ARG A 317 8.49 6.91 0.96
C ARG A 317 8.99 8.15 0.25
N ILE A 318 8.77 8.21 -1.06
CA ILE A 318 9.25 9.32 -1.90
C ILE A 318 8.23 10.46 -2.01
N GLN A 319 7.01 10.31 -1.47
CA GLN A 319 6.03 11.40 -1.47
C GLN A 319 6.26 12.45 -0.39
N ARG A 320 7.23 12.27 0.49
CA ARG A 320 7.54 13.27 1.52
C ARG A 320 8.12 14.52 0.88
N THR A 321 7.65 15.67 1.36
CA THR A 321 8.16 16.97 0.93
C THR A 321 9.52 17.26 1.56
N CYS A 322 10.41 17.86 0.78
CA CYS A 322 11.72 18.35 1.20
C CYS A 322 12.05 19.60 0.40
N GLU A 323 12.85 20.49 0.95
CA GLU A 323 13.35 21.65 0.24
C GLU A 323 14.09 21.23 -1.05
N GLY A 324 13.80 21.91 -2.16
CA GLY A 324 14.36 21.59 -3.48
C GLY A 324 13.78 20.37 -4.17
N LYS A 325 12.67 19.78 -3.65
CA LYS A 325 11.99 18.64 -4.24
C LYS A 325 10.57 18.99 -4.67
N ASP A 326 10.40 19.36 -5.92
CA ASP A 326 9.11 19.72 -6.50
C ASP A 326 8.25 18.52 -6.87
N TYR A 327 8.88 17.39 -7.23
CA TYR A 327 8.24 16.11 -7.56
C TYR A 327 9.17 14.94 -7.26
N ALA A 328 8.56 13.77 -7.17
CA ALA A 328 9.24 12.49 -7.09
C ALA A 328 9.07 11.68 -8.39
N ILE A 329 9.89 10.68 -8.61
CA ILE A 329 9.91 9.85 -9.80
C ILE A 329 9.74 8.37 -9.40
N VAL A 330 8.83 7.67 -10.05
CA VAL A 330 8.70 6.21 -9.94
C VAL A 330 9.04 5.58 -11.29
N LEU A 331 10.05 4.72 -11.30
CA LEU A 331 10.39 3.85 -12.42
C LEU A 331 9.82 2.46 -12.15
N ASP A 332 8.60 2.21 -12.65
CA ASP A 332 7.83 0.99 -12.36
C ASP A 332 8.13 -0.12 -13.38
N HIS A 333 9.22 -0.85 -13.15
CA HIS A 333 9.57 -2.05 -13.92
C HIS A 333 8.69 -3.27 -13.57
N ALA A 334 7.96 -3.17 -12.46
CA ALA A 334 7.08 -4.24 -11.98
C ALA A 334 5.64 -4.12 -12.48
N ASN A 335 5.29 -2.99 -13.12
CA ASN A 335 3.94 -2.67 -13.57
C ASN A 335 2.87 -2.64 -12.45
N ASN A 336 3.29 -2.22 -11.27
CA ASN A 336 2.42 -2.12 -10.10
C ASN A 336 1.40 -1.00 -10.26
N VAL A 337 1.75 0.12 -10.91
CA VAL A 337 0.84 1.25 -11.16
C VAL A 337 -0.33 0.83 -12.05
N GLN A 338 -0.09 0.08 -13.13
CA GLN A 338 -1.18 -0.43 -13.97
C GLN A 338 -2.04 -1.47 -13.24
N THR A 339 -1.44 -2.21 -12.31
CA THR A 339 -2.15 -3.24 -11.53
C THR A 339 -3.06 -2.64 -10.47
N HIS A 340 -2.60 -1.60 -9.76
CA HIS A 340 -3.27 -1.07 -8.57
C HIS A 340 -3.83 0.35 -8.74
N GLY A 341 -3.39 1.08 -9.75
CA GLY A 341 -3.66 2.52 -9.94
C GLY A 341 -2.61 3.39 -9.25
N PHE A 342 -2.79 4.71 -9.36
CA PHE A 342 -1.94 5.70 -8.70
C PHE A 342 -2.21 5.75 -7.20
N ILE A 343 -1.17 5.89 -6.39
CA ILE A 343 -1.35 5.84 -4.93
C ILE A 343 -2.16 7.01 -4.38
N GLU A 344 -2.23 8.13 -5.08
CA GLU A 344 -3.04 9.29 -4.73
C GLU A 344 -4.55 9.05 -4.86
N ASP A 345 -4.94 8.09 -5.70
CA ASP A 345 -6.34 7.76 -6.01
C ASP A 345 -6.83 6.52 -5.27
N ILE A 346 -5.95 5.83 -4.56
CA ILE A 346 -6.31 4.63 -3.78
C ILE A 346 -6.95 5.06 -2.46
N LEU A 347 -8.25 4.83 -2.33
CA LEU A 347 -9.00 5.13 -1.10
C LEU A 347 -9.63 3.86 -0.53
N PRO A 348 -9.67 3.71 0.80
CA PRO A 348 -10.48 2.68 1.42
C PRO A 348 -11.96 3.07 1.32
N GLU A 349 -12.79 2.17 0.84
CA GLU A 349 -14.23 2.42 0.70
C GLU A 349 -15.01 1.95 1.92
N SER A 350 -14.58 0.85 2.52
CA SER A 350 -15.16 0.24 3.72
C SER A 350 -14.14 -0.70 4.35
N LEU A 351 -14.34 -1.02 5.62
CA LEU A 351 -13.60 -2.09 6.28
C LEU A 351 -14.03 -3.45 5.71
N ASP A 352 -13.05 -4.27 5.31
CA ASP A 352 -13.30 -5.61 4.79
C ASP A 352 -13.75 -6.55 5.92
N SER A 353 -14.96 -7.13 5.82
CA SER A 353 -15.49 -8.08 6.81
C SER A 353 -14.87 -9.50 6.70
N GLY A 354 -14.11 -9.76 5.66
CA GLY A 354 -13.53 -11.08 5.40
C GLY A 354 -14.48 -12.12 4.79
N GLU A 355 -15.75 -11.80 4.58
CA GLU A 355 -16.79 -12.77 4.15
C GLU A 355 -16.87 -12.97 2.63
N HIS A 356 -16.40 -12.02 1.83
CA HIS A 356 -16.77 -11.92 0.40
C HIS A 356 -15.93 -12.71 -0.61
N ARG A 357 -14.89 -13.46 -0.22
CA ARG A 357 -14.06 -14.17 -1.23
C ARG A 357 -14.58 -15.55 -1.67
N TYR A 358 -15.53 -16.14 -0.99
CA TYR A 358 -16.03 -17.45 -1.43
C TYR A 358 -16.84 -17.36 -2.74
N ASN A 359 -17.56 -16.26 -2.93
CA ASN A 359 -18.38 -16.03 -4.12
C ASN A 359 -17.60 -15.43 -5.31
N GLU A 360 -16.58 -14.55 -5.06
CA GLU A 360 -15.77 -13.96 -6.14
C GLU A 360 -14.88 -14.98 -6.85
N LYS A 361 -14.29 -15.95 -6.11
CA LYS A 361 -13.51 -17.03 -6.74
C LYS A 361 -14.35 -17.95 -7.61
N ASN A 362 -15.62 -18.12 -7.31
CA ASN A 362 -16.52 -18.93 -8.11
C ASN A 362 -17.07 -18.20 -9.34
N LEU A 363 -17.17 -16.86 -9.27
CA LEU A 363 -17.53 -16.02 -10.43
C LEU A 363 -16.35 -15.82 -11.39
N LEU A 364 -15.12 -15.64 -10.86
CA LEU A 364 -13.89 -15.53 -11.66
C LEU A 364 -13.43 -16.89 -12.25
N LYS A 365 -13.89 -18.02 -11.71
CA LYS A 365 -13.62 -19.35 -12.29
C LYS A 365 -14.38 -19.61 -13.60
N LYS A 366 -15.33 -18.75 -13.99
CA LYS A 366 -16.12 -18.92 -15.22
C LYS A 366 -15.51 -18.30 -16.47
N GLU A 367 -14.49 -17.45 -16.37
CA GLU A 367 -13.70 -17.01 -17.53
C GLU A 367 -12.33 -17.72 -17.52
N LYS A 368 -12.33 -19.02 -17.67
CA LYS A 368 -11.10 -19.72 -18.06
C LYS A 368 -10.80 -19.33 -19.51
N THR A 369 -9.74 -18.54 -19.69
CA THR A 369 -9.04 -18.54 -21.00
C THR A 369 -8.74 -19.98 -21.37
N GLU A 370 -9.09 -20.38 -22.58
CA GLU A 370 -8.78 -21.72 -23.08
C GLU A 370 -7.30 -22.00 -22.83
N PRO A 371 -6.97 -23.17 -22.26
CA PRO A 371 -5.59 -23.48 -21.91
C PRO A 371 -4.76 -23.52 -23.20
N LYS A 372 -3.70 -22.70 -23.27
CA LYS A 372 -2.79 -22.68 -24.41
C LYS A 372 -2.10 -24.03 -24.53
N VAL A 373 -2.38 -24.73 -25.60
CA VAL A 373 -1.69 -25.97 -25.99
C VAL A 373 -0.27 -25.60 -26.46
N LYS A 374 0.74 -26.28 -25.95
CA LYS A 374 2.16 -26.08 -26.27
C LYS A 374 2.73 -27.38 -26.82
N GLU A 375 3.71 -27.27 -27.72
CA GLU A 375 4.46 -28.43 -28.21
C GLU A 375 5.71 -28.63 -27.35
N CYS A 376 5.97 -29.87 -26.94
CA CYS A 376 7.12 -30.21 -26.14
C CYS A 376 8.39 -30.26 -27.00
N PRO A 377 9.43 -29.50 -26.71
CA PRO A 377 10.67 -29.50 -27.51
C PRO A 377 11.46 -30.82 -27.37
N GLN A 378 11.15 -31.66 -26.37
CA GLN A 378 11.85 -32.91 -26.12
C GLN A 378 11.18 -34.13 -26.80
N CYS A 379 9.84 -34.14 -26.90
CA CYS A 379 9.10 -35.29 -27.42
C CYS A 379 8.02 -34.93 -28.46
N THR A 380 7.94 -33.68 -28.89
CA THR A 380 6.99 -33.14 -29.88
C THR A 380 5.51 -33.30 -29.53
N ARG A 381 5.15 -33.88 -28.37
CA ARG A 381 3.76 -34.02 -27.92
C ARG A 381 3.20 -32.66 -27.51
N GLN A 382 1.94 -32.46 -27.81
CA GLN A 382 1.19 -31.30 -27.30
C GLN A 382 0.83 -31.51 -25.84
N PHE A 383 1.05 -30.47 -25.01
CA PHE A 383 0.72 -30.50 -23.59
C PHE A 383 0.15 -29.18 -23.12
N ILE A 384 -0.56 -29.20 -21.99
CA ILE A 384 -1.17 -28.05 -21.33
C ILE A 384 -0.47 -27.86 -19.97
N GLY A 385 -0.15 -26.62 -19.64
CA GLY A 385 0.51 -26.30 -18.36
C GLY A 385 2.01 -26.15 -18.47
N ILE A 386 2.74 -26.63 -17.47
CA ILE A 386 4.18 -26.36 -17.27
C ILE A 386 5.03 -27.60 -17.52
N LYS A 387 4.44 -28.82 -17.39
CA LYS A 387 5.14 -30.11 -17.43
C LYS A 387 4.50 -31.03 -18.46
N CYS A 388 5.33 -31.61 -19.31
CA CYS A 388 4.94 -32.63 -20.28
C CYS A 388 5.01 -34.00 -19.62
N GLU A 389 4.21 -34.98 -20.10
CA GLU A 389 4.22 -36.38 -19.64
C GLU A 389 5.58 -37.07 -19.83
N CYS A 390 6.42 -36.59 -20.76
CA CYS A 390 7.78 -37.10 -20.94
C CYS A 390 8.76 -36.68 -19.85
N GLY A 391 8.33 -35.82 -18.90
CA GLY A 391 9.17 -35.30 -17.84
C GLY A 391 9.78 -33.92 -18.15
N TYR A 392 9.67 -33.41 -19.38
CA TYR A 392 10.10 -32.05 -19.71
C TYR A 392 9.26 -31.05 -18.95
N GLU A 393 9.92 -30.14 -18.27
CA GLU A 393 9.29 -28.98 -17.59
C GLU A 393 9.83 -27.69 -18.21
N ILE A 394 8.91 -26.78 -18.58
CA ILE A 394 9.31 -25.49 -19.16
C ILE A 394 10.20 -24.79 -18.16
N PRO A 395 11.44 -24.43 -18.52
CA PRO A 395 12.35 -23.69 -17.65
C PRO A 395 11.72 -22.40 -17.15
N MET A 396 11.97 -22.02 -15.88
CA MET A 396 11.31 -20.88 -15.26
C MET A 396 11.55 -19.56 -16.00
N HIS A 397 12.74 -19.38 -16.62
CA HIS A 397 13.08 -18.20 -17.42
C HIS A 397 12.30 -18.12 -18.75
N GLU A 398 11.87 -19.25 -19.33
CA GLU A 398 11.03 -19.25 -20.53
C GLU A 398 9.55 -19.01 -20.22
N ARG A 399 9.17 -19.07 -18.94
CA ARG A 399 7.79 -18.80 -18.48
C ARG A 399 7.48 -17.31 -18.43
N ILE A 400 8.49 -16.45 -18.43
CA ILE A 400 8.38 -14.99 -18.43
C ILE A 400 8.90 -14.46 -19.75
N LYS A 401 8.02 -13.88 -20.53
CA LYS A 401 8.40 -13.14 -21.73
C LYS A 401 8.68 -11.69 -21.32
N THR A 402 9.92 -11.28 -21.41
CA THR A 402 10.36 -9.90 -21.27
C THR A 402 10.53 -9.29 -22.66
N ASP A 403 9.84 -8.20 -22.92
CA ASP A 403 10.14 -7.33 -24.06
C ASP A 403 11.12 -6.24 -23.59
N ASP A 404 11.99 -5.73 -24.47
CA ASP A 404 12.82 -4.55 -24.22
C ASP A 404 11.95 -3.40 -23.68
N GLN A 405 12.12 -3.06 -22.39
CA GLN A 405 11.20 -2.16 -21.72
C GLN A 405 11.80 -0.76 -21.59
N VAL A 406 11.62 0.04 -22.63
CA VAL A 406 11.72 1.50 -22.45
C VAL A 406 10.48 1.97 -21.69
N LEU A 407 10.67 2.45 -20.48
CA LEU A 407 9.59 2.99 -19.66
C LEU A 407 9.04 4.27 -20.29
N LYS A 408 7.72 4.41 -20.30
CA LYS A 408 7.01 5.60 -20.77
C LYS A 408 6.35 6.31 -19.61
N ARG A 409 6.28 7.64 -19.66
CA ARG A 409 5.57 8.42 -18.66
C ARG A 409 4.10 8.01 -18.62
N ILE A 410 3.60 7.76 -17.43
CA ILE A 410 2.19 7.51 -17.15
C ILE A 410 1.66 8.77 -16.48
N ASP A 411 0.80 9.53 -17.18
CA ASP A 411 0.24 10.75 -16.62
C ASP A 411 -0.79 10.43 -15.56
N ASN A 412 -0.60 11.00 -14.39
CA ASN A 412 -1.54 10.92 -13.27
C ASN A 412 -2.80 11.79 -13.51
N ASN A 413 -2.71 12.81 -14.34
CA ASN A 413 -3.86 13.46 -14.93
C ASN A 413 -4.35 12.57 -16.04
N TYR A 414 -5.50 11.92 -15.84
CA TYR A 414 -6.19 11.25 -16.95
C TYR A 414 -6.24 12.20 -18.11
N SER A 415 -5.44 11.96 -19.15
CA SER A 415 -5.46 12.82 -20.35
C SER A 415 -6.90 12.89 -20.88
N GLN A 416 -7.25 13.99 -21.54
CA GLN A 416 -8.56 14.11 -22.18
C GLN A 416 -8.84 12.89 -23.09
N THR A 417 -7.79 12.37 -23.72
CA THR A 417 -7.84 11.15 -24.52
C THR A 417 -8.20 9.92 -23.66
N MET A 418 -7.60 9.74 -22.49
CA MET A 418 -7.90 8.62 -21.61
C MET A 418 -9.30 8.74 -20.99
N LYS A 419 -9.73 9.94 -20.62
CA LYS A 419 -11.10 10.21 -20.16
C LYS A 419 -12.12 9.91 -21.25
N SER A 420 -11.82 10.25 -22.51
CA SER A 420 -12.65 9.94 -23.67
C SER A 420 -12.74 8.44 -23.94
N VAL A 421 -11.63 7.72 -23.86
CA VAL A 421 -11.60 6.25 -23.99
C VAL A 421 -12.45 5.59 -22.90
N TRP A 422 -12.27 5.99 -21.63
CA TRP A 422 -13.09 5.49 -20.53
C TRP A 422 -14.58 5.77 -20.72
N LEU A 423 -14.93 6.95 -21.19
CA LEU A 423 -16.31 7.31 -21.50
C LEU A 423 -16.88 6.39 -22.59
N GLY A 424 -16.13 6.16 -23.66
CA GLY A 424 -16.51 5.23 -24.73
C GLY A 424 -16.74 3.80 -24.23
N GLU A 425 -15.84 3.30 -23.38
CA GLU A 425 -15.98 1.98 -22.76
C GLU A 425 -17.16 1.90 -21.78
N LEU A 426 -17.47 2.96 -21.04
CA LEU A 426 -18.66 3.02 -20.18
C LEU A 426 -19.95 3.03 -20.99
N TYR A 427 -20.00 3.73 -22.12
CA TYR A 427 -21.14 3.68 -23.04
C TYR A 427 -21.32 2.29 -23.65
N LEU A 428 -20.21 1.69 -24.12
CA LEU A 428 -20.27 0.33 -24.66
C LEU A 428 -20.75 -0.68 -23.61
N TYR A 429 -20.24 -0.57 -22.36
CA TYR A 429 -20.68 -1.40 -21.25
C TYR A 429 -22.17 -1.20 -20.94
N ALA A 430 -22.63 0.06 -20.92
CA ALA A 430 -24.04 0.38 -20.71
C ALA A 430 -24.92 -0.26 -21.79
N HIS A 431 -24.54 -0.13 -23.04
CA HIS A 431 -25.23 -0.74 -24.17
C HIS A 431 -25.29 -2.27 -24.07
N GLN A 432 -24.17 -2.94 -23.77
CA GLN A 432 -24.07 -4.39 -23.58
C GLN A 432 -24.96 -4.92 -22.43
N LYS A 433 -25.22 -4.08 -21.42
CA LYS A 433 -25.99 -4.43 -20.21
C LYS A 433 -27.43 -3.86 -20.22
N GLY A 434 -27.84 -3.16 -21.27
CA GLY A 434 -29.18 -2.53 -21.37
C GLY A 434 -29.34 -1.34 -20.37
N TYR A 435 -28.27 -0.67 -19.97
CA TYR A 435 -28.34 0.53 -19.17
C TYR A 435 -28.44 1.78 -20.01
N SER A 436 -29.00 2.87 -19.46
CA SER A 436 -29.10 4.15 -20.13
C SER A 436 -27.74 4.85 -20.28
N GLU A 437 -27.63 5.74 -21.29
CA GLU A 437 -26.44 6.63 -21.41
C GLU A 437 -26.22 7.50 -20.17
N GLY A 438 -27.31 7.91 -19.51
CA GLY A 438 -27.24 8.63 -18.23
C GLY A 438 -26.51 7.85 -17.14
N TRP A 439 -26.65 6.52 -17.11
CA TRP A 439 -25.91 5.66 -16.22
C TRP A 439 -24.39 5.76 -16.48
N ALA A 440 -23.97 5.72 -17.74
CA ALA A 440 -22.56 5.85 -18.11
C ALA A 440 -21.98 7.20 -17.70
N ASN A 441 -22.75 8.28 -17.89
CA ASN A 441 -22.35 9.64 -17.47
C ASN A 441 -22.20 9.76 -15.95
N HIS A 442 -23.10 9.15 -15.17
CA HIS A 442 -22.98 9.10 -13.71
C HIS A 442 -21.75 8.28 -13.25
N LYS A 443 -21.45 7.18 -13.93
CA LYS A 443 -20.26 6.38 -13.66
C LYS A 443 -18.98 7.15 -14.01
N TYR A 444 -18.97 7.89 -15.13
CA TYR A 444 -17.88 8.77 -15.49
C TYR A 444 -17.63 9.84 -14.42
N LYS A 445 -18.69 10.54 -13.97
CA LYS A 445 -18.60 11.52 -12.88
C LYS A 445 -18.09 10.89 -11.59
N ALA A 446 -18.54 9.70 -11.25
CA ALA A 446 -18.05 8.97 -10.07
C ALA A 446 -16.56 8.60 -10.17
N LYS A 447 -16.02 8.39 -11.39
CA LYS A 447 -14.62 8.07 -11.63
C LYS A 447 -13.72 9.30 -11.65
N PHE A 448 -14.13 10.36 -12.33
CA PHE A 448 -13.28 11.52 -12.66
C PHE A 448 -13.64 12.79 -11.89
N GLY A 449 -14.72 12.79 -11.10
CA GLY A 449 -15.18 13.93 -10.32
C GLY A 449 -15.94 15.02 -11.13
N GLU A 450 -15.95 14.94 -12.46
CA GLU A 450 -16.55 15.89 -13.39
C GLU A 450 -17.53 15.22 -14.34
N TRP A 451 -18.49 15.98 -14.89
CA TRP A 451 -19.37 15.47 -15.94
C TRP A 451 -18.62 15.37 -17.27
N PRO A 452 -18.96 14.37 -18.13
CA PRO A 452 -18.37 14.30 -19.46
C PRO A 452 -18.74 15.54 -20.27
N THR A 453 -17.75 16.13 -20.92
CA THR A 453 -18.00 17.15 -21.94
C THR A 453 -18.68 16.50 -23.13
N ARG A 454 -19.63 17.21 -23.81
CA ARG A 454 -20.45 16.71 -24.92
C ARG A 454 -19.65 16.39 -26.20
N THR A 455 -18.61 15.58 -26.11
CA THR A 455 -17.88 15.02 -27.23
C THR A 455 -18.35 13.58 -27.40
N ASN A 456 -18.81 13.20 -28.58
CA ASN A 456 -19.12 11.82 -28.91
C ASN A 456 -17.83 10.99 -28.77
N PRO A 457 -17.69 10.16 -27.74
CA PRO A 457 -16.48 9.37 -27.59
C PRO A 457 -16.44 8.29 -28.66
N VAL A 458 -15.25 7.97 -29.17
CA VAL A 458 -15.08 6.83 -30.06
C VAL A 458 -15.38 5.57 -29.25
N LEU A 459 -16.38 4.79 -29.71
CA LEU A 459 -16.72 3.52 -29.08
C LEU A 459 -15.64 2.50 -29.40
N PRO A 460 -15.00 1.89 -28.39
CA PRO A 460 -14.01 0.85 -28.60
C PRO A 460 -14.69 -0.46 -29.07
N SER A 461 -13.90 -1.39 -29.60
CA SER A 461 -14.38 -2.72 -30.00
C SER A 461 -14.78 -3.62 -28.81
N ASP A 462 -14.17 -3.43 -27.64
CA ASP A 462 -14.49 -4.16 -26.38
C ASP A 462 -14.25 -3.27 -25.16
N VAL A 463 -14.88 -3.64 -24.04
CA VAL A 463 -14.69 -2.98 -22.74
C VAL A 463 -13.47 -3.59 -22.06
N SER A 464 -12.52 -2.76 -21.67
CA SER A 464 -11.31 -3.22 -21.00
C SER A 464 -11.59 -3.91 -19.66
N PRO A 465 -10.73 -4.84 -19.22
CA PRO A 465 -10.81 -5.44 -17.88
C PRO A 465 -10.81 -4.42 -16.74
N ALA A 466 -10.13 -3.29 -16.93
CA ALA A 466 -10.06 -2.21 -15.95
C ALA A 466 -11.43 -1.55 -15.73
N VAL A 467 -12.16 -1.22 -16.80
CA VAL A 467 -13.50 -0.64 -16.72
C VAL A 467 -14.50 -1.68 -16.21
N LYS A 468 -14.47 -2.92 -16.71
CA LYS A 468 -15.33 -4.02 -16.22
C LYS A 468 -15.20 -4.21 -14.71
N LYS A 469 -13.96 -4.30 -14.21
CA LYS A 469 -13.66 -4.49 -12.78
C LYS A 469 -14.10 -3.30 -11.93
N TRP A 470 -13.85 -2.07 -12.40
CA TRP A 470 -14.23 -0.87 -11.69
C TRP A 470 -15.75 -0.73 -11.60
N VAL A 471 -16.48 -0.93 -12.71
CA VAL A 471 -17.96 -0.89 -12.75
C VAL A 471 -18.57 -1.95 -11.83
N GLN A 472 -18.06 -3.17 -11.85
CA GLN A 472 -18.52 -4.25 -10.99
C GLN A 472 -18.39 -3.85 -9.50
N HIS A 473 -17.27 -3.25 -9.14
CA HIS A 473 -17.02 -2.76 -7.79
C HIS A 473 -18.01 -1.64 -7.38
N GLN A 474 -18.31 -0.69 -8.28
CA GLN A 474 -19.30 0.36 -8.04
C GLN A 474 -20.73 -0.20 -7.89
N ASN A 475 -21.09 -1.24 -8.63
CA ASN A 475 -22.40 -1.86 -8.53
C ASN A 475 -22.57 -2.61 -7.20
N ILE A 476 -21.53 -3.29 -6.69
CA ILE A 476 -21.53 -3.92 -5.37
C ILE A 476 -21.73 -2.85 -4.27
N LYS A 477 -21.04 -1.71 -4.38
CA LYS A 477 -21.20 -0.60 -3.43
C LYS A 477 -22.63 -0.07 -3.40
N TYR A 478 -23.24 0.12 -4.56
CA TYR A 478 -24.63 0.60 -4.67
C TYR A 478 -25.63 -0.39 -4.07
N SER A 479 -25.47 -1.68 -4.33
CA SER A 479 -26.34 -2.74 -3.80
C SER A 479 -26.28 -2.81 -2.27
N LYS A 480 -25.09 -2.67 -1.67
CA LYS A 480 -24.89 -2.62 -0.22
C LYS A 480 -25.49 -1.37 0.41
N GLY A 481 -25.35 -0.22 -0.24
CA GLY A 481 -25.95 1.03 0.22
C GLY A 481 -27.47 0.95 0.24
N LYS A 482 -28.08 0.36 -0.80
CA LYS A 482 -29.52 0.15 -0.88
C LYS A 482 -30.01 -0.82 0.19
N GLN A 483 -29.31 -1.94 0.42
CA GLN A 483 -29.67 -2.94 1.42
C GLN A 483 -29.60 -2.35 2.85
N LYS A 484 -28.61 -1.50 3.11
CA LYS A 484 -28.49 -0.78 4.41
C LYS A 484 -29.61 0.24 4.62
N TYR A 485 -30.05 0.92 3.53
CA TYR A 485 -31.18 1.85 3.56
C TYR A 485 -32.50 1.12 3.77
N ASP A 486 -32.73 0.01 3.06
CA ASP A 486 -33.94 -0.80 3.17
C ASP A 486 -34.05 -1.43 4.58
N ASN A 487 -32.94 -1.93 5.15
CA ASN A 487 -32.93 -2.45 6.52
C ASN A 487 -33.22 -1.38 7.58
N ARG A 488 -32.74 -0.14 7.44
CA ARG A 488 -33.08 0.98 8.33
C ARG A 488 -34.56 1.33 8.26
N LYS A 489 -35.13 1.32 7.08
CA LYS A 489 -36.55 1.57 6.85
C LYS A 489 -37.45 0.47 7.46
N TYR A 490 -36.98 -0.79 7.45
CA TYR A 490 -37.68 -1.92 8.11
C TYR A 490 -37.57 -1.88 9.65
N LEU A 491 -36.50 -1.32 10.20
CA LEU A 491 -36.26 -1.21 11.65
C LEU A 491 -36.90 0.05 12.25
N GLY A 492 -37.60 0.91 11.47
CA GLY A 492 -38.31 2.08 11.99
C GLY A 492 -37.42 3.20 12.53
N GLU A 493 -36.13 3.20 12.18
CA GLU A 493 -35.23 4.31 12.53
C GLU A 493 -35.53 5.51 11.65
N ALA A 494 -35.89 6.64 12.27
CA ALA A 494 -36.21 7.89 11.58
C ALA A 494 -35.01 8.37 10.74
N ILE A 495 -35.30 8.81 9.53
CA ILE A 495 -34.34 9.39 8.56
C ILE A 495 -33.91 10.78 9.05
#